data_409bc0836b64e5fe708c52307cc65f11
#
_entry.id   409bc0836b64e5fe708c52307cc65f11
#
_cell.length_a   1.000
_cell.length_b   1.000
_cell.length_c   1.000
_cell.angle_alpha   90.00
_cell.angle_beta   90.00
_cell.angle_gamma   90.00
#
_symmetry.space_group_name_H-M   'P 1'
#
loop_
_entity.id
_entity.type
_entity.pdbx_description
1 polymer ?
#
loop_
_entity_poly.entity_id
_entity_poly.type
_entity_poly.pdbx_seq_one_letter_code
_entity_poly.pdbx_strand_id
1 'polypeptide(L)'
;RLANIGGHSLLYHPATITDFERDTDEQRREPSLQRIKQYPALQDVAPCPWNTAVTSANDACDNEILYALACDAVHALITEDRRLHAKARTHRLGDRVYTIQTAEDWLRRLHEPRQVFLPNIEDAPLHKLTPLLPSEFFNSLREGYSGFDEWFRSKARENRMAWVYRDENDTLAAICIYAEQVDQKI
;
A
#
# COMPACT_ATOMS: atom_id res chain seq x y z
N ARG A 1 10.71 12.50 10.53
CA ARG A 1 9.97 11.84 11.64
C ARG A 1 9.05 10.74 11.11
N LEU A 2 8.14 11.04 10.15
CA LEU A 2 7.21 10.03 9.58
C LEU A 2 7.93 8.86 8.92
N ALA A 3 8.96 9.11 8.12
CA ALA A 3 9.76 8.06 7.51
C ALA A 3 10.35 7.10 8.57
N ASN A 4 10.92 7.63 9.64
CA ASN A 4 11.50 6.83 10.72
C ASN A 4 10.44 5.99 11.46
N ILE A 5 9.23 6.53 11.69
CA ILE A 5 8.12 5.78 12.31
C ILE A 5 7.71 4.59 11.44
N GLY A 6 7.70 4.78 10.13
CA GLY A 6 7.37 3.74 9.16
C GLY A 6 8.52 2.78 8.82
N GLY A 7 9.70 2.94 9.43
CA GLY A 7 10.88 2.13 9.11
C GLY A 7 11.49 2.41 7.73
N HIS A 8 11.18 3.57 7.13
CA HIS A 8 11.75 3.97 5.84
C HIS A 8 13.14 4.58 6.00
N SER A 9 14.04 4.23 5.10
CA SER A 9 15.35 4.87 4.99
C SER A 9 15.29 6.04 4.01
N LEU A 10 15.77 7.20 4.44
CA LEU A 10 15.99 8.35 3.57
C LEU A 10 17.44 8.31 3.06
N LEU A 11 17.59 8.33 1.76
CA LEU A 11 18.88 8.28 1.08
C LEU A 11 19.04 9.50 0.17
N TYR A 12 20.27 9.88 -0.14
CA TYR A 12 20.53 10.81 -1.22
C TYR A 12 21.28 10.13 -2.35
N HIS A 13 21.05 10.60 -3.58
CA HIS A 13 21.81 10.15 -4.74
C HIS A 13 23.15 10.89 -4.81
N PRO A 14 24.30 10.23 -5.10
CA PRO A 14 25.62 10.89 -5.18
C PRO A 14 25.67 12.08 -6.16
N ALA A 15 24.94 12.01 -7.29
CA ALA A 15 24.85 13.12 -8.23
C ALA A 15 24.33 14.42 -7.61
N THR A 16 23.55 14.34 -6.52
CA THR A 16 23.08 15.54 -5.80
C THR A 16 24.24 16.31 -5.14
N ILE A 17 25.27 15.61 -4.66
CA ILE A 17 26.48 16.27 -4.13
C ILE A 17 27.20 17.00 -5.26
N THR A 18 27.42 16.34 -6.40
CA THR A 18 28.04 16.92 -7.59
C THR A 18 27.30 18.17 -8.10
N ASP A 19 25.95 18.15 -7.98
CA ASP A 19 25.14 19.32 -8.35
C ASP A 19 25.33 20.49 -7.38
N PHE A 20 25.31 20.22 -6.06
CA PHE A 20 25.55 21.24 -5.04
C PHE A 20 26.95 21.82 -5.11
N GLU A 21 27.99 21.01 -5.39
CA GLU A 21 29.40 21.48 -5.51
C GLU A 21 29.60 22.45 -6.67
N ARG A 22 28.74 22.41 -7.70
CA ARG A 22 28.74 23.36 -8.82
C ARG A 22 28.06 24.69 -8.51
N ASP A 23 27.30 24.76 -7.41
CA ASP A 23 26.68 26.01 -7.01
C ASP A 23 27.75 27.04 -6.61
N THR A 24 27.77 28.16 -7.30
CA THR A 24 28.72 29.26 -7.06
C THR A 24 28.41 30.07 -5.82
N ASP A 25 27.19 29.97 -5.29
CA ASP A 25 26.77 30.62 -4.05
C ASP A 25 27.17 29.77 -2.83
N GLU A 26 28.29 30.14 -2.22
CA GLU A 26 28.84 29.47 -1.06
C GLU A 26 27.91 29.48 0.15
N GLN A 27 27.17 30.57 0.36
CA GLN A 27 26.22 30.69 1.48
C GLN A 27 25.05 29.72 1.38
N ARG A 28 24.71 29.32 0.17
CA ARG A 28 23.66 28.31 -0.09
C ARG A 28 24.26 26.91 -0.18
N ARG A 29 25.41 26.75 -0.81
CA ARG A 29 26.08 25.46 -1.03
C ARG A 29 26.47 24.77 0.27
N GLU A 30 27.17 25.43 1.17
CA GLU A 30 27.66 24.83 2.42
C GLU A 30 26.52 24.26 3.32
N PRO A 31 25.44 25.01 3.64
CA PRO A 31 24.35 24.47 4.42
C PRO A 31 23.64 23.31 3.73
N SER A 32 23.55 23.32 2.39
CA SER A 32 22.90 22.24 1.62
C SER A 32 23.70 20.95 1.69
N LEU A 33 25.04 21.04 1.52
CA LEU A 33 25.95 19.91 1.67
C LEU A 33 25.95 19.35 3.10
N GLN A 34 25.93 20.19 4.13
CA GLN A 34 25.86 19.74 5.52
C GLN A 34 24.55 19.01 5.82
N ARG A 35 23.44 19.50 5.29
CA ARG A 35 22.13 18.85 5.50
C ARG A 35 22.04 17.49 4.81
N ILE A 36 22.49 17.40 3.57
CA ILE A 36 22.34 16.15 2.82
C ILE A 36 23.23 15.05 3.38
N LYS A 37 24.46 15.40 3.85
CA LYS A 37 25.39 14.46 4.47
C LYS A 37 24.88 13.83 5.79
N GLN A 38 23.78 14.31 6.35
CA GLN A 38 23.13 13.67 7.49
C GLN A 38 22.41 12.37 7.12
N TYR A 39 22.20 12.13 5.83
CA TYR A 39 21.58 10.92 5.30
C TYR A 39 22.64 10.02 4.67
N PRO A 40 22.45 8.70 4.63
CA PRO A 40 23.33 7.81 3.88
C PRO A 40 23.21 8.05 2.37
N ALA A 41 24.30 7.84 1.66
CA ALA A 41 24.31 7.86 0.20
C ALA A 41 23.71 6.55 -0.35
N LEU A 42 23.02 6.64 -1.48
CA LEU A 42 22.68 5.47 -2.27
C LEU A 42 23.98 4.81 -2.78
N GLN A 43 24.15 3.53 -2.46
CA GLN A 43 25.33 2.75 -2.85
C GLN A 43 25.13 2.08 -4.22
N ASP A 44 26.22 1.70 -4.87
CA ASP A 44 26.23 0.90 -6.10
C ASP A 44 25.31 1.43 -7.21
N VAL A 45 25.39 2.74 -7.46
CA VAL A 45 24.57 3.42 -8.46
C VAL A 45 24.94 2.92 -9.85
N ALA A 46 23.95 2.41 -10.59
CA ALA A 46 24.14 1.98 -11.96
C ALA A 46 24.41 3.19 -12.89
N PRO A 47 25.35 3.09 -13.86
CA PRO A 47 25.59 4.16 -14.83
C PRO A 47 24.34 4.43 -15.67
N CYS A 48 23.95 5.70 -15.79
CA CYS A 48 22.74 6.11 -16.48
C CYS A 48 22.95 6.12 -18.01
N PRO A 49 22.26 5.29 -18.79
CA PRO A 49 22.39 5.27 -20.24
C PRO A 49 21.75 6.50 -20.91
N TRP A 50 20.94 7.27 -20.19
CA TRP A 50 20.27 8.46 -20.74
C TRP A 50 21.21 9.64 -20.90
N ASN A 51 22.44 9.57 -20.36
CA ASN A 51 23.43 10.65 -20.42
C ASN A 51 24.19 10.72 -21.75
N THR A 52 24.00 9.80 -22.67
CA THR A 52 24.75 9.72 -23.93
C THR A 52 24.54 10.92 -24.87
N ALA A 53 23.44 11.66 -24.74
CA ALA A 53 23.07 12.80 -25.58
C ALA A 53 22.87 14.10 -24.78
N VAL A 54 23.31 14.15 -23.52
CA VAL A 54 23.05 15.28 -22.62
C VAL A 54 24.16 16.33 -22.75
N THR A 55 23.78 17.58 -22.90
CA THR A 55 24.70 18.72 -23.03
C THR A 55 24.89 19.52 -21.75
N SER A 56 23.95 19.39 -20.79
CA SER A 56 23.96 20.11 -19.51
C SER A 56 24.32 19.18 -18.36
N ALA A 57 25.25 19.62 -17.52
CA ALA A 57 25.64 18.86 -16.32
C ALA A 57 24.48 18.67 -15.32
N ASN A 58 23.56 19.65 -15.19
CA ASN A 58 22.38 19.51 -14.35
C ASN A 58 21.44 18.46 -14.91
N ASP A 59 21.25 18.45 -16.22
CA ASP A 59 20.38 17.47 -16.89
C ASP A 59 20.95 16.03 -16.76
N ALA A 60 22.30 15.91 -16.75
CA ALA A 60 22.95 14.63 -16.46
C ALA A 60 22.69 14.15 -15.03
N CYS A 61 22.80 15.03 -14.03
CA CYS A 61 22.47 14.69 -12.63
C CYS A 61 21.01 14.28 -12.47
N ASP A 62 20.09 15.01 -13.09
CA ASP A 62 18.66 14.68 -13.10
C ASP A 62 18.39 13.29 -13.66
N ASN A 63 19.08 12.97 -14.78
CA ASN A 63 18.97 11.64 -15.40
C ASN A 63 19.46 10.53 -14.48
N GLU A 64 20.58 10.72 -13.80
CA GLU A 64 21.12 9.73 -12.87
C GLU A 64 20.17 9.48 -11.70
N ILE A 65 19.61 10.54 -11.11
CA ILE A 65 18.65 10.46 -10.02
C ILE A 65 17.38 9.72 -10.46
N LEU A 66 16.82 10.08 -11.62
CA LEU A 66 15.65 9.42 -12.16
C LEU A 66 15.91 7.98 -12.61
N TYR A 67 17.12 7.71 -13.09
CA TYR A 67 17.49 6.36 -13.50
C TYR A 67 17.60 5.41 -12.31
N ALA A 68 18.09 5.86 -11.16
CA ALA A 68 18.08 5.09 -9.93
C ALA A 68 16.63 4.70 -9.51
N LEU A 69 15.67 5.63 -9.69
CA LEU A 69 14.24 5.34 -9.49
C LEU A 69 13.70 4.35 -10.53
N ALA A 70 14.12 4.47 -11.79
CA ALA A 70 13.70 3.56 -12.87
C ALA A 70 14.23 2.13 -12.70
N CYS A 71 15.40 1.99 -12.07
CA CYS A 71 16.01 0.70 -11.75
C CYS A 71 15.54 0.11 -10.43
N ASP A 72 14.50 0.70 -9.80
CA ASP A 72 13.97 0.27 -8.48
C ASP A 72 15.01 0.28 -7.34
N ALA A 73 16.11 1.05 -7.48
CA ALA A 73 17.07 1.24 -6.39
C ALA A 73 16.45 1.97 -5.19
N VAL A 74 15.39 2.73 -5.42
CA VAL A 74 14.58 3.40 -4.42
C VAL A 74 13.09 3.30 -4.78
N HIS A 75 12.20 3.35 -3.77
CA HIS A 75 10.76 3.27 -3.99
C HIS A 75 10.16 4.57 -4.52
N ALA A 76 10.68 5.70 -4.06
CA ALA A 76 10.17 7.02 -4.39
C ALA A 76 11.27 8.07 -4.36
N LEU A 77 11.09 9.13 -5.13
CA LEU A 77 11.90 10.33 -5.12
C LEU A 77 11.09 11.49 -4.50
N ILE A 78 11.71 12.22 -3.58
CA ILE A 78 11.12 13.42 -2.97
C ILE A 78 11.92 14.63 -3.42
N THR A 79 11.28 15.55 -4.11
CA THR A 79 11.95 16.76 -4.63
C THR A 79 10.95 17.90 -4.82
N GLU A 80 11.40 19.13 -4.63
CA GLU A 80 10.63 20.35 -4.98
C GLU A 80 10.93 20.86 -6.39
N ASP A 81 11.84 20.21 -7.09
CA ASP A 81 12.22 20.65 -8.45
C ASP A 81 11.13 20.28 -9.47
N ARG A 82 10.46 21.32 -9.96
CA ARG A 82 9.40 21.19 -10.97
C ARG A 82 9.88 20.64 -12.30
N ARG A 83 11.17 20.91 -12.68
CA ARG A 83 11.75 20.39 -13.92
C ARG A 83 11.99 18.90 -13.80
N LEU A 84 12.48 18.45 -12.65
CA LEU A 84 12.67 17.03 -12.36
C LEU A 84 11.33 16.28 -12.34
N HIS A 85 10.28 16.87 -11.77
CA HIS A 85 8.91 16.32 -11.86
C HIS A 85 8.41 16.21 -13.31
N ALA A 86 8.62 17.23 -14.15
CA ALA A 86 8.24 17.18 -15.55
C ALA A 86 8.99 16.08 -16.30
N LYS A 87 10.30 15.98 -16.07
CA LYS A 87 11.17 14.96 -16.67
C LYS A 87 10.76 13.54 -16.23
N ALA A 88 10.43 13.34 -14.96
CA ALA A 88 9.94 12.06 -14.45
C ALA A 88 8.69 11.58 -15.20
N ARG A 89 7.78 12.48 -15.54
CA ARG A 89 6.58 12.13 -16.32
C ARG A 89 6.92 11.62 -17.72
N THR A 90 7.93 12.19 -18.38
CA THR A 90 8.37 11.72 -19.72
C THR A 90 8.94 10.30 -19.66
N HIS A 91 9.51 9.91 -18.53
CA HIS A 91 10.03 8.56 -18.26
C HIS A 91 9.00 7.63 -17.58
N ARG A 92 7.73 8.05 -17.46
CA ARG A 92 6.64 7.29 -16.81
C ARG A 92 6.89 6.97 -15.33
N LEU A 93 7.63 7.86 -14.65
CA LEU A 93 7.97 7.76 -13.23
C LEU A 93 7.22 8.78 -12.36
N GLY A 94 6.27 9.52 -12.94
CA GLY A 94 5.59 10.63 -12.27
C GLY A 94 4.80 10.25 -11.03
N ASP A 95 4.32 9.03 -10.95
CA ASP A 95 3.59 8.44 -9.82
C ASP A 95 4.47 8.08 -8.62
N ARG A 96 5.79 8.07 -8.83
CA ARG A 96 6.81 7.78 -7.81
C ARG A 96 7.63 9.00 -7.40
N VAL A 97 7.29 10.18 -7.92
CA VAL A 97 8.00 11.44 -7.61
C VAL A 97 7.06 12.38 -6.86
N TYR A 98 7.43 12.73 -5.66
CA TYR A 98 6.61 13.48 -4.71
C TYR A 98 7.26 14.81 -4.34
N THR A 99 6.46 15.84 -4.07
CA THR A 99 6.88 17.00 -3.29
C THR A 99 6.98 16.61 -1.81
N ILE A 100 7.57 17.45 -0.97
CA ILE A 100 7.60 17.20 0.48
C ILE A 100 6.19 17.01 1.02
N GLN A 101 5.25 17.86 0.61
CA GLN A 101 3.85 17.79 1.06
C GLN A 101 3.17 16.48 0.63
N THR A 102 3.27 16.12 -0.65
CA THR A 102 2.63 14.90 -1.15
C THR A 102 3.29 13.63 -0.62
N ALA A 103 4.59 13.66 -0.32
CA ALA A 103 5.30 12.57 0.34
C ALA A 103 4.83 12.39 1.80
N GLU A 104 4.61 13.50 2.51
CA GLU A 104 4.07 13.46 3.87
C GLU A 104 2.66 12.84 3.88
N ASP A 105 1.78 13.28 2.97
CA ASP A 105 0.44 12.74 2.85
C ASP A 105 0.43 11.25 2.43
N TRP A 106 1.37 10.85 1.56
CA TRP A 106 1.55 9.46 1.16
C TRP A 106 2.01 8.59 2.35
N LEU A 107 3.03 9.03 3.11
CA LEU A 107 3.53 8.32 4.29
C LEU A 107 2.47 8.24 5.40
N ARG A 108 1.69 9.29 5.62
CA ARG A 108 0.57 9.25 6.56
C ARG A 108 -0.43 8.16 6.19
N ARG A 109 -0.87 8.12 4.93
CA ARG A 109 -1.82 7.09 4.46
C ARG A 109 -1.28 5.67 4.58
N LEU A 110 0.03 5.47 4.43
CA LEU A 110 0.66 4.16 4.62
C LEU A 110 0.68 3.71 6.08
N HIS A 111 0.83 4.66 7.01
CA HIS A 111 1.08 4.35 8.43
C HIS A 111 -0.05 4.79 9.35
N GLU A 112 -1.06 5.49 8.86
CA GLU A 112 -2.28 5.70 9.63
C GLU A 112 -2.95 4.34 9.85
N PRO A 113 -3.20 3.97 11.11
CA PRO A 113 -3.99 2.78 11.38
C PRO A 113 -5.35 3.00 10.72
N ARG A 114 -5.63 2.27 9.66
CA ARG A 114 -7.00 2.18 9.17
C ARG A 114 -7.81 1.67 10.35
N GLN A 115 -8.78 2.45 10.80
CA GLN A 115 -9.82 1.91 11.65
C GLN A 115 -10.49 0.80 10.83
N VAL A 116 -10.03 -0.41 11.05
CA VAL A 116 -10.73 -1.58 10.56
C VAL A 116 -11.96 -1.66 11.44
N PHE A 117 -13.10 -1.20 10.93
CA PHE A 117 -14.38 -1.56 11.51
C PHE A 117 -14.47 -3.08 11.36
N LEU A 118 -14.14 -3.78 12.42
CA LEU A 118 -14.40 -5.21 12.46
C LEU A 118 -15.91 -5.38 12.34
N PRO A 119 -16.39 -6.16 11.37
CA PRO A 119 -17.82 -6.44 11.26
C PRO A 119 -18.28 -7.05 12.58
N ASN A 120 -19.44 -6.64 13.07
CA ASN A 120 -20.07 -7.28 14.20
C ASN A 120 -20.53 -8.67 13.77
N ILE A 121 -19.74 -9.69 14.13
CA ILE A 121 -20.03 -11.08 13.82
C ILE A 121 -20.74 -11.68 15.02
N GLU A 122 -21.94 -12.15 14.81
CA GLU A 122 -22.78 -12.80 15.81
C GLU A 122 -22.71 -14.32 15.67
N ASP A 123 -22.68 -15.01 16.79
CA ASP A 123 -22.83 -16.45 16.86
C ASP A 123 -24.33 -16.80 16.95
N ALA A 124 -24.82 -17.57 16.00
CA ALA A 124 -26.24 -17.94 15.97
C ALA A 124 -26.39 -19.43 15.67
N PRO A 125 -27.32 -20.11 16.38
CA PRO A 125 -27.73 -21.45 16.01
C PRO A 125 -28.34 -21.44 14.59
N LEU A 126 -27.88 -22.36 13.74
CA LEU A 126 -28.25 -22.38 12.33
C LEU A 126 -29.78 -22.47 12.11
N HIS A 127 -30.53 -23.12 13.01
CA HIS A 127 -31.99 -23.23 12.94
C HIS A 127 -32.68 -21.85 12.98
N LYS A 128 -32.11 -20.84 13.66
CA LYS A 128 -32.65 -19.46 13.69
C LYS A 128 -32.58 -18.76 12.34
N LEU A 129 -31.70 -19.22 11.47
CA LEU A 129 -31.52 -18.65 10.13
C LEU A 129 -32.40 -19.35 9.07
N THR A 130 -33.06 -20.44 9.40
CA THR A 130 -33.94 -21.17 8.49
C THR A 130 -35.05 -20.28 7.87
N PRO A 131 -35.67 -19.32 8.60
CA PRO A 131 -36.64 -18.40 8.01
C PRO A 131 -36.05 -17.48 6.92
N LEU A 132 -34.75 -17.23 6.95
CA LEU A 132 -34.05 -16.40 5.96
C LEU A 132 -33.68 -17.20 4.71
N LEU A 133 -33.80 -18.51 4.73
CA LEU A 133 -33.41 -19.38 3.62
C LEU A 133 -34.04 -18.99 2.28
N PRO A 134 -35.30 -18.50 2.17
CA PRO A 134 -35.85 -18.04 0.89
C PRO A 134 -35.29 -16.73 0.37
N SER A 135 -34.44 -16.02 1.13
CA SER A 135 -33.91 -14.71 0.73
C SER A 135 -32.99 -14.81 -0.50
N GLU A 136 -32.81 -13.67 -1.17
CA GLU A 136 -31.92 -13.53 -2.33
C GLU A 136 -30.45 -13.83 -1.99
N PHE A 137 -30.05 -13.63 -0.74
CA PHE A 137 -28.70 -13.92 -0.26
C PHE A 137 -28.24 -15.35 -0.60
N PHE A 138 -29.15 -16.32 -0.56
CA PHE A 138 -28.83 -17.74 -0.83
C PHE A 138 -29.00 -18.15 -2.30
N ASN A 139 -29.40 -17.25 -3.22
CA ASN A 139 -29.66 -17.60 -4.60
C ASN A 139 -28.42 -18.18 -5.30
N SER A 140 -27.28 -17.54 -5.15
CA SER A 140 -26.02 -18.02 -5.76
C SER A 140 -25.60 -19.40 -5.26
N LEU A 141 -25.89 -19.72 -4.01
CA LEU A 141 -25.62 -21.04 -3.43
C LEU A 141 -26.58 -22.09 -3.96
N ARG A 142 -27.87 -21.75 -4.17
CA ARG A 142 -28.83 -22.67 -4.81
C ARG A 142 -28.49 -22.95 -6.27
N GLU A 143 -28.00 -21.94 -7.01
CA GLU A 143 -27.55 -22.09 -8.40
C GLU A 143 -26.31 -22.98 -8.49
N GLY A 144 -25.37 -22.84 -7.55
CA GLY A 144 -24.11 -23.60 -7.53
C GLY A 144 -24.23 -25.01 -6.92
N TYR A 145 -25.20 -25.24 -6.03
CA TYR A 145 -25.31 -26.49 -5.28
C TYR A 145 -26.73 -27.03 -5.30
N SER A 146 -26.96 -28.05 -6.08
CA SER A 146 -28.25 -28.78 -6.10
C SER A 146 -28.56 -29.34 -4.69
N GLY A 147 -29.76 -29.07 -4.18
CA GLY A 147 -30.18 -29.53 -2.85
C GLY A 147 -29.63 -28.71 -1.67
N PHE A 148 -29.17 -27.48 -1.93
CA PHE A 148 -28.65 -26.59 -0.86
C PHE A 148 -29.63 -26.39 0.29
N ASP A 149 -30.90 -26.15 0.01
CA ASP A 149 -31.93 -25.91 1.05
C ASP A 149 -32.15 -27.13 1.95
N GLU A 150 -32.16 -28.35 1.40
CA GLU A 150 -32.24 -29.60 2.15
C GLU A 150 -30.98 -29.82 3.00
N TRP A 151 -29.83 -29.58 2.44
CA TRP A 151 -28.57 -29.62 3.15
C TRP A 151 -28.56 -28.64 4.34
N PHE A 152 -28.96 -27.40 4.11
CA PHE A 152 -29.03 -26.37 5.17
C PHE A 152 -29.94 -26.81 6.31
N ARG A 153 -31.17 -27.28 5.99
CA ARG A 153 -32.12 -27.77 7.00
C ARG A 153 -31.62 -29.01 7.73
N SER A 154 -30.86 -29.87 7.05
CA SER A 154 -30.22 -31.02 7.70
C SER A 154 -29.19 -30.54 8.73
N LYS A 155 -28.34 -29.57 8.36
CA LYS A 155 -27.32 -29.02 9.26
C LYS A 155 -27.94 -28.25 10.43
N ALA A 156 -29.03 -27.56 10.20
CA ALA A 156 -29.82 -26.93 11.28
C ALA A 156 -30.35 -27.96 12.31
N ARG A 157 -30.81 -29.12 11.86
CA ARG A 157 -31.23 -30.25 12.74
C ARG A 157 -30.09 -30.92 13.48
N GLU A 158 -28.86 -30.82 12.93
CA GLU A 158 -27.62 -31.29 13.59
C GLU A 158 -27.13 -30.31 14.66
N ASN A 159 -27.88 -29.24 14.99
CA ASN A 159 -27.48 -28.18 15.92
C ASN A 159 -26.19 -27.47 15.53
N ARG A 160 -25.93 -27.30 14.23
CA ARG A 160 -24.78 -26.51 13.77
C ARG A 160 -24.97 -25.07 14.17
N MET A 161 -23.80 -24.40 14.37
CA MET A 161 -23.70 -22.98 14.63
C MET A 161 -23.31 -22.25 13.35
N ALA A 162 -23.60 -20.96 13.31
CA ALA A 162 -23.15 -20.08 12.23
C ALA A 162 -22.64 -18.77 12.78
N TRP A 163 -21.54 -18.30 12.26
CA TRP A 163 -21.15 -16.90 12.36
C TRP A 163 -21.90 -16.12 11.30
N VAL A 164 -22.54 -15.05 11.73
CA VAL A 164 -23.44 -14.23 10.93
C VAL A 164 -22.95 -12.80 10.95
N TYR A 165 -22.77 -12.23 9.78
CA TYR A 165 -22.59 -10.80 9.64
C TYR A 165 -23.81 -10.19 8.97
N ARG A 166 -24.32 -9.10 9.56
CA ARG A 166 -25.39 -8.28 9.01
C ARG A 166 -24.85 -6.93 8.65
N ASP A 167 -25.35 -6.35 7.56
CA ASP A 167 -25.04 -5.01 7.15
C ASP A 167 -25.73 -3.95 8.03
N GLU A 168 -25.55 -2.68 7.69
CA GLU A 168 -26.14 -1.54 8.39
C GLU A 168 -27.68 -1.52 8.34
N ASN A 169 -28.30 -2.30 7.44
CA ASN A 169 -29.74 -2.45 7.28
C ASN A 169 -30.28 -3.73 7.94
N ASP A 170 -29.49 -4.37 8.80
CA ASP A 170 -29.80 -5.67 9.42
C ASP A 170 -30.02 -6.81 8.41
N THR A 171 -29.50 -6.66 7.18
CA THR A 171 -29.59 -7.68 6.14
C THR A 171 -28.43 -8.65 6.24
N LEU A 172 -28.68 -9.95 6.04
CA LEU A 172 -27.65 -10.98 6.04
C LEU A 172 -26.65 -10.73 4.89
N ALA A 173 -25.40 -10.43 5.23
CA ALA A 173 -24.35 -10.11 4.27
C ALA A 173 -23.25 -11.20 4.18
N ALA A 174 -23.04 -11.97 5.27
CA ALA A 174 -22.16 -13.13 5.25
C ALA A 174 -22.60 -14.19 6.27
N ILE A 175 -22.29 -15.44 5.97
CA ILE A 175 -22.54 -16.58 6.86
C ILE A 175 -21.39 -17.58 6.77
N CYS A 176 -20.97 -18.13 7.90
CA CYS A 176 -20.06 -19.26 7.98
C CYS A 176 -20.68 -20.33 8.89
N ILE A 177 -21.03 -21.49 8.32
CA ILE A 177 -21.63 -22.59 9.06
C ILE A 177 -20.52 -23.52 9.54
N TYR A 178 -20.50 -23.83 10.82
CA TYR A 178 -19.47 -24.67 11.42
C TYR A 178 -20.04 -25.71 12.41
N ALA A 179 -19.20 -26.70 12.75
CA ALA A 179 -19.45 -27.65 13.79
C ALA A 179 -18.48 -27.41 14.94
N GLU A 180 -19.00 -27.38 16.17
CA GLU A 180 -18.12 -27.54 17.33
C GLU A 180 -17.64 -29.00 17.40
N GLN A 181 -16.33 -29.21 17.33
CA GLN A 181 -15.77 -30.51 17.71
C GLN A 181 -15.79 -30.60 19.23
N VAL A 182 -16.71 -31.37 19.75
CA VAL A 182 -16.63 -31.82 21.15
C VAL A 182 -15.55 -32.88 21.16
N ASP A 183 -14.38 -32.57 21.73
CA ASP A 183 -13.37 -33.58 22.05
C ASP A 183 -14.05 -34.64 22.94
N GLN A 184 -14.38 -35.76 22.36
CA GLN A 184 -14.71 -36.94 23.14
C GLN A 184 -13.43 -37.36 23.86
N LYS A 185 -13.26 -36.94 25.11
CA LYS A 185 -12.33 -37.57 26.03
C LYS A 185 -12.75 -39.01 26.15
N ILE A 186 -11.96 -39.91 25.54
CA ILE A 186 -11.97 -41.33 25.75
C ILE A 186 -11.42 -41.63 27.16
#